data_6e82ea9312aa346a6308bba4ba1ed91e
#
_entry.id   6e82ea9312aa346a6308bba4ba1ed91e
#
_cell.length_a   1.000
_cell.length_b   1.000
_cell.length_c   1.000
_cell.angle_alpha   90.00
_cell.angle_beta   90.00
_cell.angle_gamma   90.00
#
_symmetry.space_group_name_H-M   'P 1'
#
loop_
_entity.id
_entity.type
_entity.pdbx_description
1 polymer ?
#
loop_
_entity_poly.entity_id
_entity_poly.type
_entity_poly.pdbx_seq_one_letter_code
_entity_poly.pdbx_strand_id
1 'polypeptide(L)'
;MKSGLIFRTCGASLITLLCALLPAIAQTTPAPLAITARDALVNGIKLHYLTAGSGPAVILLHGYAQTSRMWRPIIPLLAQKFTVVAPDLPGIGDSDIPKDGLDMKTAAIRIHDLAKSLGITKARVVGHDIGLMVAYAYAAQFPAETEKLALLDAPLPGVPGFEDVYNSPNFWHFRFSGPTPEALVRGRERIYFDYFWNDFAADKTHSIPEADRAAYVAAYSRPGRMRAGWAYFVSFPQSAKDFAELSRTKLTMPVLAIGGDKATGPVLGQQMKIVANNATVVVLKNTGHWVLEEQPKETTDALLKFL
;
A
#
# COMPACT_ATOMS: atom_id res chain seq x y z
N MET A 1 -76.70 68.31 -22.15
CA MET A 1 -76.04 68.56 -23.37
C MET A 1 -74.65 69.05 -23.05
N LYS A 2 -73.64 68.52 -23.64
CA LYS A 2 -72.16 68.65 -23.53
C LYS A 2 -71.50 67.62 -22.60
N SER A 3 -71.10 66.55 -23.22
CA SER A 3 -70.22 65.50 -22.79
C SER A 3 -68.76 65.98 -22.61
N GLY A 4 -68.19 65.78 -21.49
CA GLY A 4 -66.74 66.02 -21.22
C GLY A 4 -66.00 64.68 -21.12
N LEU A 5 -65.12 64.50 -22.07
CA LEU A 5 -64.26 63.31 -22.17
C LEU A 5 -63.02 63.50 -21.28
N ILE A 6 -62.83 62.60 -20.28
CA ILE A 6 -61.64 62.59 -19.41
C ILE A 6 -60.64 61.61 -19.98
N PHE A 7 -59.51 62.09 -20.45
CA PHE A 7 -58.33 61.28 -20.85
C PHE A 7 -57.58 60.86 -19.56
N ARG A 8 -57.49 59.56 -19.30
CA ARG A 8 -56.56 58.99 -18.31
C ARG A 8 -55.27 58.58 -19.01
N THR A 9 -54.21 59.27 -18.67
CA THR A 9 -52.86 58.90 -19.10
C THR A 9 -52.31 57.74 -18.20
N CYS A 10 -52.10 56.60 -18.82
CA CYS A 10 -51.37 55.48 -18.18
C CYS A 10 -49.86 55.73 -18.26
N GLY A 11 -49.24 56.01 -17.14
CA GLY A 11 -47.75 56.05 -17.05
C GLY A 11 -47.20 54.60 -16.92
N ALA A 12 -46.49 54.15 -17.93
CA ALA A 12 -45.75 52.89 -17.90
C ALA A 12 -44.41 53.10 -17.19
N SER A 13 -44.27 52.58 -15.97
CA SER A 13 -42.98 52.53 -15.28
C SER A 13 -42.14 51.36 -15.84
N LEU A 14 -41.06 51.70 -16.49
CA LEU A 14 -40.06 50.76 -16.99
C LEU A 14 -39.16 50.36 -15.81
N ILE A 15 -39.31 49.13 -15.27
CA ILE A 15 -38.41 48.57 -14.27
C ILE A 15 -37.24 47.94 -15.02
N THR A 16 -36.09 48.61 -15.01
CA THR A 16 -34.85 48.07 -15.56
C THR A 16 -34.25 47.06 -14.58
N LEU A 17 -34.37 45.79 -14.92
CA LEU A 17 -33.76 44.69 -14.13
C LEU A 17 -32.24 44.62 -14.45
N LEU A 18 -31.43 45.13 -13.55
CA LEU A 18 -29.96 45.08 -13.66
C LEU A 18 -29.52 43.68 -13.21
N CYS A 19 -29.35 42.73 -14.14
CA CYS A 19 -28.71 41.44 -13.87
C CYS A 19 -27.22 41.65 -13.62
N ALA A 20 -26.81 41.64 -12.36
CA ALA A 20 -25.40 41.58 -11.97
C ALA A 20 -24.84 40.21 -12.35
N LEU A 21 -24.04 40.14 -13.42
CA LEU A 21 -23.22 38.97 -13.76
C LEU A 21 -22.09 38.85 -12.74
N LEU A 22 -22.28 38.00 -11.71
CA LEU A 22 -21.19 37.56 -10.85
C LEU A 22 -20.24 36.67 -11.70
N PRO A 23 -18.94 36.96 -11.74
CA PRO A 23 -18.01 36.04 -12.38
C PRO A 23 -18.04 34.70 -11.67
N ALA A 24 -18.36 33.61 -12.38
CA ALA A 24 -18.19 32.26 -11.89
C ALA A 24 -16.70 32.04 -11.67
N ILE A 25 -16.28 32.00 -10.41
CA ILE A 25 -14.95 31.59 -10.04
C ILE A 25 -14.88 30.11 -10.39
N ALA A 26 -14.28 29.76 -11.52
CA ALA A 26 -13.95 28.39 -11.88
C ALA A 26 -13.04 27.86 -10.79
N GLN A 27 -13.53 26.93 -9.99
CA GLN A 27 -12.69 26.16 -9.09
C GLN A 27 -11.74 25.32 -9.96
N THR A 28 -10.53 25.81 -10.15
CA THR A 28 -9.47 25.01 -10.76
C THR A 28 -9.15 23.87 -9.80
N THR A 29 -9.58 22.67 -10.14
CA THR A 29 -9.11 21.45 -9.44
C THR A 29 -7.58 21.46 -9.54
N PRO A 30 -6.84 21.42 -8.42
CA PRO A 30 -5.39 21.38 -8.47
C PRO A 30 -4.95 20.21 -9.35
N ALA A 31 -3.98 20.44 -10.23
CA ALA A 31 -3.41 19.37 -11.04
C ALA A 31 -2.90 18.26 -10.10
N PRO A 32 -3.08 16.97 -10.46
CA PRO A 32 -2.60 15.87 -9.65
C PRO A 32 -1.10 16.05 -9.37
N LEU A 33 -0.70 15.94 -8.10
CA LEU A 33 0.71 16.03 -7.72
C LEU A 33 1.51 14.94 -8.44
N ALA A 34 2.54 15.35 -9.18
CA ALA A 34 3.33 14.43 -9.99
C ALA A 34 4.09 13.44 -9.11
N ILE A 35 3.98 12.14 -9.43
CA ILE A 35 4.78 11.09 -8.81
C ILE A 35 6.17 11.11 -9.44
N THR A 36 7.19 11.24 -8.62
CA THR A 36 8.60 11.22 -9.05
C THR A 36 9.24 9.91 -8.60
N ALA A 37 9.97 9.26 -9.51
CA ALA A 37 10.83 8.12 -9.20
C ALA A 37 12.22 8.63 -8.82
N ARG A 38 12.80 8.08 -7.76
CA ARG A 38 14.12 8.45 -7.24
C ARG A 38 14.88 7.24 -6.72
N ASP A 39 16.18 7.39 -6.60
CA ASP A 39 17.07 6.42 -5.98
C ASP A 39 17.79 7.07 -4.79
N ALA A 40 18.03 6.27 -3.74
CA ALA A 40 18.90 6.64 -2.62
C ALA A 40 19.91 5.54 -2.37
N LEU A 41 21.17 5.92 -2.12
CA LEU A 41 22.21 4.97 -1.69
C LEU A 41 22.15 4.86 -0.16
N VAL A 42 21.78 3.69 0.34
CA VAL A 42 21.60 3.41 1.76
C VAL A 42 22.47 2.21 2.15
N ASN A 43 23.45 2.44 3.02
CA ASN A 43 24.36 1.40 3.48
C ASN A 43 24.99 0.57 2.33
N GLY A 44 25.34 1.24 1.23
CA GLY A 44 26.01 0.62 0.08
C GLY A 44 25.08 -0.09 -0.90
N ILE A 45 23.77 -0.05 -0.72
CA ILE A 45 22.79 -0.53 -1.69
C ILE A 45 21.90 0.62 -2.17
N LYS A 46 21.54 0.58 -3.44
CA LYS A 46 20.59 1.51 -4.03
C LYS A 46 19.17 1.05 -3.71
N LEU A 47 18.37 1.92 -3.12
CA LEU A 47 16.93 1.74 -2.95
C LEU A 47 16.17 2.69 -3.87
N HIS A 48 15.37 2.12 -4.75
CA HIS A 48 14.46 2.85 -5.62
C HIS A 48 13.17 3.17 -4.89
N TYR A 49 12.60 4.37 -5.09
CA TYR A 49 11.32 4.73 -4.49
C TYR A 49 10.55 5.75 -5.33
N LEU A 50 9.23 5.65 -5.25
CA LEU A 50 8.31 6.67 -5.73
C LEU A 50 8.06 7.69 -4.62
N THR A 51 7.97 8.97 -4.98
CA THR A 51 7.68 10.03 -4.00
C THR A 51 6.80 11.10 -4.60
N ALA A 52 5.96 11.72 -3.76
CA ALA A 52 5.12 12.86 -4.09
C ALA A 52 4.69 13.59 -2.82
N GLY A 53 4.29 14.87 -2.98
CA GLY A 53 3.70 15.67 -1.91
C GLY A 53 4.71 16.26 -0.95
N SER A 54 4.18 16.85 0.12
CA SER A 54 4.93 17.46 1.23
C SER A 54 4.11 17.37 2.52
N GLY A 55 4.77 17.39 3.68
CA GLY A 55 4.14 17.26 4.99
C GLY A 55 4.68 16.08 5.79
N PRO A 56 3.92 15.57 6.80
CA PRO A 56 4.31 14.38 7.56
C PRO A 56 4.55 13.17 6.65
N ALA A 57 5.52 12.33 6.98
CA ALA A 57 5.91 11.22 6.11
C ALA A 57 4.96 10.03 6.20
N VAL A 58 4.66 9.43 5.02
CA VAL A 58 3.99 8.14 4.88
C VAL A 58 4.86 7.23 4.04
N ILE A 59 5.25 6.07 4.59
CA ILE A 59 6.03 5.03 3.90
C ILE A 59 5.08 3.93 3.48
N LEU A 60 5.10 3.54 2.20
CA LEU A 60 4.22 2.53 1.60
C LEU A 60 5.03 1.34 1.10
N LEU A 61 4.86 0.17 1.71
CA LEU A 61 5.62 -1.05 1.44
C LEU A 61 4.75 -2.06 0.68
N HIS A 62 5.18 -2.42 -0.53
CA HIS A 62 4.47 -3.32 -1.43
C HIS A 62 4.62 -4.79 -1.04
N GLY A 63 3.73 -5.65 -1.60
CA GLY A 63 3.75 -7.09 -1.45
C GLY A 63 4.62 -7.84 -2.47
N TYR A 64 4.66 -9.17 -2.30
CA TYR A 64 5.20 -10.09 -3.30
C TYR A 64 4.36 -10.06 -4.57
N ALA A 65 4.96 -10.40 -5.70
CA ALA A 65 4.38 -10.31 -7.04
C ALA A 65 3.95 -8.88 -7.46
N GLN A 66 4.36 -7.87 -6.69
CA GLN A 66 4.14 -6.44 -6.94
C GLN A 66 5.45 -5.66 -6.76
N THR A 67 5.40 -4.34 -6.99
CA THR A 67 6.46 -3.37 -6.70
C THR A 67 5.82 -2.11 -6.13
N SER A 68 6.59 -1.06 -5.85
CA SER A 68 6.07 0.26 -5.45
C SER A 68 4.98 0.79 -6.39
N ARG A 69 4.91 0.25 -7.61
CA ARG A 69 3.90 0.61 -8.62
C ARG A 69 2.47 0.41 -8.14
N MET A 70 2.19 -0.58 -7.27
CA MET A 70 0.84 -0.82 -6.73
C MET A 70 0.24 0.40 -6.01
N TRP A 71 1.11 1.26 -5.49
CA TRP A 71 0.70 2.44 -4.74
C TRP A 71 0.34 3.65 -5.60
N ARG A 72 0.62 3.61 -6.92
CA ARG A 72 0.37 4.74 -7.83
C ARG A 72 -1.06 5.28 -7.79
N PRO A 73 -2.12 4.47 -7.66
CA PRO A 73 -3.49 4.98 -7.59
C PRO A 73 -3.77 5.84 -6.35
N ILE A 74 -3.13 5.55 -5.21
CA ILE A 74 -3.40 6.26 -3.95
C ILE A 74 -2.38 7.35 -3.62
N ILE A 75 -1.17 7.29 -4.20
CA ILE A 75 -0.13 8.30 -3.96
C ILE A 75 -0.64 9.73 -4.19
N PRO A 76 -1.35 10.09 -5.28
CA PRO A 76 -1.81 11.46 -5.50
C PRO A 76 -2.81 11.95 -4.43
N LEU A 77 -3.58 11.03 -3.85
CA LEU A 77 -4.54 11.35 -2.78
C LEU A 77 -3.82 11.62 -1.45
N LEU A 78 -2.86 10.79 -1.11
CA LEU A 78 -2.03 10.96 0.10
C LEU A 78 -1.13 12.19 -0.01
N ALA A 79 -0.57 12.43 -1.19
CA ALA A 79 0.36 13.53 -1.45
C ALA A 79 -0.24 14.94 -1.26
N GLN A 80 -1.58 15.05 -1.15
CA GLN A 80 -2.24 16.30 -0.79
C GLN A 80 -1.93 16.77 0.64
N LYS A 81 -1.55 15.84 1.52
CA LYS A 81 -1.33 16.12 2.95
C LYS A 81 0.00 15.57 3.49
N PHE A 82 0.64 14.67 2.74
CA PHE A 82 1.78 13.90 3.21
C PHE A 82 2.95 13.94 2.22
N THR A 83 4.16 13.80 2.73
CA THR A 83 5.30 13.35 1.94
C THR A 83 5.20 11.84 1.83
N VAL A 84 4.88 11.34 0.63
CA VAL A 84 4.77 9.91 0.36
C VAL A 84 6.12 9.36 -0.11
N VAL A 85 6.55 8.24 0.47
CA VAL A 85 7.72 7.47 0.07
C VAL A 85 7.30 6.02 -0.12
N ALA A 86 7.30 5.52 -1.36
CA ALA A 86 6.94 4.15 -1.68
C ALA A 86 8.15 3.44 -2.29
N PRO A 87 9.02 2.82 -1.47
CA PRO A 87 10.19 2.12 -1.98
C PRO A 87 9.82 0.79 -2.63
N ASP A 88 10.62 0.39 -3.61
CA ASP A 88 10.76 -1.02 -3.95
C ASP A 88 11.56 -1.70 -2.82
N LEU A 89 11.03 -2.79 -2.27
CA LEU A 89 11.70 -3.53 -1.20
C LEU A 89 13.08 -4.03 -1.68
N PRO A 90 14.08 -4.16 -0.80
CA PRO A 90 15.39 -4.68 -1.17
C PRO A 90 15.30 -5.96 -2.00
N GLY A 91 15.97 -6.00 -3.14
CA GLY A 91 15.95 -7.15 -4.04
C GLY A 91 14.80 -7.18 -5.04
N ILE A 92 13.79 -6.34 -4.90
CA ILE A 92 12.60 -6.29 -5.77
C ILE A 92 12.59 -4.99 -6.58
N GLY A 93 11.87 -5.00 -7.70
CA GLY A 93 11.71 -3.82 -8.54
C GLY A 93 13.06 -3.26 -9.00
N ASP A 94 13.27 -1.95 -8.86
CA ASP A 94 14.50 -1.25 -9.24
C ASP A 94 15.49 -1.07 -8.10
N SER A 95 15.18 -1.55 -6.89
CA SER A 95 16.12 -1.62 -5.77
C SER A 95 17.20 -2.68 -5.99
N ASP A 96 18.42 -2.48 -5.49
CA ASP A 96 19.49 -3.45 -5.58
C ASP A 96 19.15 -4.75 -4.84
N ILE A 97 19.78 -5.85 -5.30
CA ILE A 97 19.76 -7.13 -4.59
C ILE A 97 20.94 -7.09 -3.60
N PRO A 98 20.70 -6.99 -2.29
CA PRO A 98 21.79 -7.05 -1.31
C PRO A 98 22.38 -8.46 -1.25
N LYS A 99 23.62 -8.57 -0.79
CA LYS A 99 24.31 -9.85 -0.65
C LYS A 99 23.64 -10.77 0.37
N ASP A 100 22.98 -10.19 1.38
CA ASP A 100 22.35 -10.87 2.52
C ASP A 100 21.16 -10.06 3.03
N GLY A 101 20.47 -10.57 4.08
CA GLY A 101 19.44 -9.84 4.80
C GLY A 101 18.20 -9.52 3.97
N LEU A 102 17.76 -10.47 3.16
CA LEU A 102 16.44 -10.47 2.54
C LEU A 102 15.44 -11.19 3.46
N ASP A 103 15.41 -10.78 4.72
CA ASP A 103 14.43 -11.13 5.74
C ASP A 103 13.66 -9.87 6.17
N MET A 104 12.53 -10.07 6.86
CA MET A 104 11.61 -8.97 7.19
C MET A 104 12.23 -7.95 8.14
N LYS A 105 12.99 -8.42 9.14
CA LYS A 105 13.59 -7.57 10.16
C LYS A 105 14.73 -6.72 9.61
N THR A 106 15.61 -7.32 8.79
CA THR A 106 16.70 -6.60 8.13
C THR A 106 16.18 -5.67 7.03
N ALA A 107 15.15 -6.09 6.27
CA ALA A 107 14.51 -5.20 5.31
C ALA A 107 13.91 -3.96 6.00
N ALA A 108 13.27 -4.14 7.17
CA ALA A 108 12.74 -3.03 7.96
C ALA A 108 13.82 -2.03 8.40
N ILE A 109 15.01 -2.51 8.80
CA ILE A 109 16.17 -1.65 9.12
C ILE A 109 16.58 -0.84 7.89
N ARG A 110 16.68 -1.45 6.71
CA ARG A 110 17.04 -0.74 5.47
C ARG A 110 16.01 0.32 5.06
N ILE A 111 14.72 0.04 5.27
CA ILE A 111 13.65 1.02 5.04
C ILE A 111 13.74 2.18 6.07
N HIS A 112 14.08 1.87 7.32
CA HIS A 112 14.32 2.89 8.33
C HIS A 112 15.54 3.77 7.96
N ASP A 113 16.63 3.17 7.51
CA ASP A 113 17.82 3.89 7.07
C ASP A 113 17.54 4.75 5.83
N LEU A 114 16.68 4.27 4.91
CA LEU A 114 16.16 5.10 3.81
C LEU A 114 15.42 6.32 4.36
N ALA A 115 14.49 6.13 5.30
CA ALA A 115 13.75 7.23 5.92
C ALA A 115 14.71 8.25 6.55
N LYS A 116 15.71 7.79 7.29
CA LYS A 116 16.74 8.66 7.90
C LYS A 116 17.55 9.43 6.84
N SER A 117 17.93 8.77 5.74
CA SER A 117 18.66 9.43 4.64
C SER A 117 17.86 10.52 3.95
N LEU A 118 16.53 10.45 4.02
CA LEU A 118 15.60 11.45 3.50
C LEU A 118 15.23 12.53 4.55
N GLY A 119 15.85 12.51 5.74
CA GLY A 119 15.56 13.45 6.82
C GLY A 119 14.24 13.17 7.56
N ILE A 120 13.65 12.01 7.35
CA ILE A 120 12.41 11.61 8.02
C ILE A 120 12.74 11.10 9.42
N THR A 121 12.24 11.80 10.45
CA THR A 121 12.45 11.44 11.85
C THR A 121 11.32 10.62 12.44
N LYS A 122 10.10 10.80 11.91
CA LYS A 122 8.92 10.00 12.24
C LYS A 122 8.10 9.73 11.00
N ALA A 123 7.49 8.55 10.91
CA ALA A 123 6.68 8.16 9.77
C ALA A 123 5.42 7.40 10.19
N ARG A 124 4.41 7.47 9.34
CA ARG A 124 3.31 6.52 9.28
C ARG A 124 3.70 5.45 8.28
N VAL A 125 3.55 4.19 8.65
CA VAL A 125 4.02 3.08 7.82
C VAL A 125 2.82 2.24 7.40
N VAL A 126 2.74 1.94 6.11
CA VAL A 126 1.69 1.11 5.51
C VAL A 126 2.36 -0.03 4.78
N GLY A 127 1.90 -1.26 4.95
CA GLY A 127 2.45 -2.42 4.25
C GLY A 127 1.38 -3.41 3.82
N HIS A 128 1.58 -4.03 2.66
CA HIS A 128 0.75 -5.09 2.11
C HIS A 128 1.58 -6.36 1.95
N ASP A 129 1.03 -7.54 2.27
CA ASP A 129 1.66 -8.86 2.14
C ASP A 129 3.04 -8.92 2.83
N ILE A 130 4.14 -9.29 2.15
CA ILE A 130 5.49 -9.23 2.74
C ILE A 130 5.84 -7.81 3.23
N GLY A 131 5.34 -6.78 2.56
CA GLY A 131 5.50 -5.39 3.01
C GLY A 131 4.80 -5.09 4.33
N LEU A 132 3.67 -5.78 4.63
CA LEU A 132 3.04 -5.74 5.94
C LEU A 132 3.99 -6.29 7.02
N MET A 133 4.66 -7.41 6.73
CA MET A 133 5.59 -8.03 7.67
C MET A 133 6.81 -7.12 7.93
N VAL A 134 7.32 -6.47 6.87
CA VAL A 134 8.39 -5.46 6.99
C VAL A 134 7.90 -4.24 7.78
N ALA A 135 6.66 -3.77 7.54
CA ALA A 135 6.06 -2.65 8.26
C ALA A 135 5.88 -2.95 9.76
N TYR A 136 5.43 -4.17 10.10
CA TYR A 136 5.36 -4.61 11.49
C TYR A 136 6.74 -4.65 12.15
N ALA A 137 7.73 -5.24 11.47
CA ALA A 137 9.10 -5.29 11.97
C ALA A 137 9.69 -3.87 12.14
N TYR A 138 9.37 -2.93 11.24
CA TYR A 138 9.75 -1.53 11.36
C TYR A 138 9.16 -0.91 12.63
N ALA A 139 7.85 -1.01 12.81
CA ALA A 139 7.17 -0.41 13.96
C ALA A 139 7.60 -1.01 15.29
N ALA A 140 7.86 -2.32 15.34
CA ALA A 140 8.31 -3.01 16.55
C ALA A 140 9.77 -2.69 16.92
N GLN A 141 10.64 -2.45 15.94
CA GLN A 141 12.04 -2.06 16.17
C GLN A 141 12.19 -0.55 16.45
N PHE A 142 11.35 0.30 15.85
CA PHE A 142 11.44 1.76 15.93
C PHE A 142 10.11 2.38 16.43
N PRO A 143 9.59 1.97 17.60
CA PRO A 143 8.26 2.41 18.04
C PRO A 143 8.17 3.90 18.30
N ALA A 144 9.25 4.57 18.74
CA ALA A 144 9.29 6.01 18.99
C ALA A 144 9.27 6.85 17.69
N GLU A 145 9.64 6.25 16.57
CA GLU A 145 9.70 6.89 15.25
C GLU A 145 8.52 6.49 14.36
N THR A 146 7.62 5.61 14.84
CA THR A 146 6.41 5.19 14.12
C THR A 146 5.18 5.87 14.71
N GLU A 147 4.56 6.79 13.94
CA GLU A 147 3.36 7.50 14.40
C GLU A 147 2.10 6.65 14.30
N LYS A 148 1.95 5.91 13.20
CA LYS A 148 0.81 5.03 12.91
C LYS A 148 1.28 3.87 12.04
N LEU A 149 0.60 2.73 12.15
CA LEU A 149 0.90 1.53 11.37
C LEU A 149 -0.37 1.01 10.70
N ALA A 150 -0.34 0.81 9.38
CA ALA A 150 -1.41 0.13 8.65
C ALA A 150 -0.90 -1.17 8.01
N LEU A 151 -1.59 -2.27 8.26
CA LEU A 151 -1.22 -3.63 7.87
C LEU A 151 -2.31 -4.21 6.98
N LEU A 152 -1.96 -4.56 5.72
CA LEU A 152 -2.90 -4.99 4.69
C LEU A 152 -2.64 -6.46 4.32
N ASP A 153 -3.59 -7.29 4.65
CA ASP A 153 -3.83 -8.68 4.23
C ASP A 153 -2.63 -9.62 4.13
N ALA A 154 -1.98 -9.88 5.26
CA ALA A 154 -1.10 -11.03 5.46
C ALA A 154 -1.01 -11.39 6.95
N PRO A 155 -0.74 -12.65 7.32
CA PRO A 155 -0.48 -13.02 8.70
C PRO A 155 0.97 -12.72 9.10
N LEU A 156 1.20 -12.50 10.38
CA LEU A 156 2.53 -12.27 10.95
C LEU A 156 3.19 -13.63 11.30
N PRO A 157 4.35 -13.97 10.71
CA PRO A 157 5.11 -15.16 11.09
C PRO A 157 5.37 -15.23 12.59
N GLY A 158 5.26 -16.43 13.18
CA GLY A 158 5.54 -16.67 14.61
C GLY A 158 4.53 -16.08 15.58
N VAL A 159 3.49 -15.39 15.10
CA VAL A 159 2.32 -15.00 15.89
C VAL A 159 1.23 -16.06 15.70
N PRO A 160 0.52 -16.51 16.78
CA PRO A 160 -0.50 -17.55 16.67
C PRO A 160 -1.46 -17.37 15.50
N GLY A 161 -1.75 -18.44 14.78
CA GLY A 161 -2.55 -18.47 13.54
C GLY A 161 -1.74 -18.43 12.25
N PHE A 162 -0.44 -18.15 12.31
CA PHE A 162 0.43 -18.21 11.14
C PHE A 162 0.69 -19.65 10.67
N GLU A 163 0.86 -20.58 11.59
CA GLU A 163 1.22 -21.97 11.32
C GLU A 163 0.19 -22.67 10.42
N ASP A 164 -1.10 -22.40 10.62
CA ASP A 164 -2.17 -22.95 9.80
C ASP A 164 -2.07 -22.46 8.37
N VAL A 165 -1.77 -21.16 8.18
CA VAL A 165 -1.54 -20.57 6.86
C VAL A 165 -0.27 -21.15 6.24
N TYR A 166 0.85 -21.16 6.97
CA TYR A 166 2.14 -21.65 6.49
C TYR A 166 2.11 -23.12 6.08
N ASN A 167 1.32 -23.95 6.75
CA ASN A 167 1.19 -25.39 6.46
C ASN A 167 0.08 -25.73 5.47
N SER A 168 -0.75 -24.76 5.09
CA SER A 168 -1.80 -24.98 4.09
C SER A 168 -1.21 -25.27 2.71
N PRO A 169 -1.72 -26.27 1.97
CA PRO A 169 -1.28 -26.58 0.61
C PRO A 169 -1.42 -25.42 -0.38
N ASN A 170 -2.36 -24.52 -0.10
CA ASN A 170 -2.59 -23.34 -0.95
C ASN A 170 -1.40 -22.35 -0.94
N PHE A 171 -0.54 -22.42 0.07
CA PHE A 171 0.66 -21.58 0.20
C PHE A 171 1.96 -22.35 -0.11
N TRP A 172 1.91 -23.28 -1.08
CA TRP A 172 3.05 -24.09 -1.54
C TRP A 172 4.27 -23.23 -1.92
N HIS A 173 4.06 -22.02 -2.40
CA HIS A 173 5.10 -21.09 -2.82
C HIS A 173 6.02 -20.63 -1.71
N PHE A 174 5.62 -20.70 -0.45
CA PHE A 174 6.51 -20.41 0.68
C PHE A 174 7.71 -21.36 0.73
N ARG A 175 7.61 -22.53 0.10
CA ARG A 175 8.66 -23.55 0.03
C ARG A 175 9.19 -23.75 -1.39
N PHE A 176 8.68 -22.98 -2.36
CA PHE A 176 9.06 -23.10 -3.76
C PHE A 176 10.22 -22.17 -4.08
N SER A 177 11.45 -22.61 -3.77
CA SER A 177 12.67 -21.82 -3.98
C SER A 177 13.86 -22.73 -4.31
N GLY A 178 14.93 -22.16 -4.87
CA GLY A 178 16.14 -22.89 -5.23
C GLY A 178 16.36 -23.02 -6.73
N PRO A 179 17.45 -23.72 -7.15
CA PRO A 179 17.85 -23.78 -8.56
C PRO A 179 16.81 -24.41 -9.50
N THR A 180 16.13 -25.47 -9.05
CA THR A 180 15.11 -26.16 -9.88
C THR A 180 13.87 -25.31 -10.05
N PRO A 181 13.23 -24.75 -9.01
CA PRO A 181 12.16 -23.75 -9.17
C PRO A 181 12.56 -22.59 -10.07
N GLU A 182 13.77 -22.04 -9.91
CA GLU A 182 14.24 -20.92 -10.73
C GLU A 182 14.32 -21.33 -12.24
N ALA A 183 14.81 -22.52 -12.54
CA ALA A 183 14.88 -23.02 -13.90
C ALA A 183 13.49 -23.28 -14.50
N LEU A 184 12.53 -23.77 -13.69
CA LEU A 184 11.15 -24.01 -14.12
C LEU A 184 10.38 -22.72 -14.41
N VAL A 185 10.62 -21.67 -13.64
CA VAL A 185 9.91 -20.37 -13.77
C VAL A 185 10.52 -19.48 -14.84
N ARG A 186 11.81 -19.61 -15.12
CA ARG A 186 12.53 -18.76 -16.08
C ARG A 186 11.83 -18.74 -17.45
N GLY A 187 11.43 -17.53 -17.89
CA GLY A 187 10.66 -17.31 -19.11
C GLY A 187 9.18 -17.70 -18.99
N ARG A 188 8.71 -18.05 -17.78
CA ARG A 188 7.32 -18.37 -17.45
C ARG A 188 6.82 -17.60 -16.24
N GLU A 189 7.50 -16.50 -15.89
CA GLU A 189 7.17 -15.66 -14.72
C GLU A 189 5.72 -15.20 -14.76
N ARG A 190 5.17 -14.94 -15.97
CA ARG A 190 3.77 -14.59 -16.15
C ARG A 190 2.85 -15.72 -15.68
N ILE A 191 3.09 -16.96 -16.09
CA ILE A 191 2.29 -18.13 -15.69
C ILE A 191 2.36 -18.32 -14.16
N TYR A 192 3.57 -18.17 -13.61
CA TYR A 192 3.80 -18.29 -12.19
C TYR A 192 3.04 -17.23 -11.39
N PHE A 193 3.08 -15.96 -11.82
CA PHE A 193 2.42 -14.87 -11.11
C PHE A 193 0.90 -14.83 -11.34
N ASP A 194 0.40 -15.27 -12.50
CA ASP A 194 -1.04 -15.36 -12.74
C ASP A 194 -1.75 -16.27 -11.73
N TYR A 195 -1.07 -17.29 -11.20
CA TYR A 195 -1.58 -18.08 -10.08
C TYR A 195 -1.96 -17.20 -8.89
N PHE A 196 -1.04 -16.35 -8.42
CA PHE A 196 -1.30 -15.48 -7.26
C PHE A 196 -2.37 -14.45 -7.58
N TRP A 197 -2.23 -13.77 -8.72
CA TRP A 197 -3.16 -12.70 -9.08
C TRP A 197 -4.58 -13.19 -9.33
N ASN A 198 -4.77 -14.43 -9.71
CA ASN A 198 -6.08 -15.02 -9.95
C ASN A 198 -6.60 -15.80 -8.74
N ASP A 199 -5.79 -16.71 -8.18
CA ASP A 199 -6.30 -17.67 -7.20
C ASP A 199 -6.38 -17.07 -5.78
N PHE A 200 -5.67 -15.96 -5.53
CA PHE A 200 -5.78 -15.23 -4.27
C PHE A 200 -6.78 -14.07 -4.33
N ALA A 201 -7.36 -13.79 -5.48
CA ALA A 201 -8.47 -12.85 -5.61
C ALA A 201 -9.82 -13.53 -5.30
N ALA A 202 -10.74 -12.80 -4.71
CA ALA A 202 -12.12 -13.26 -4.55
C ALA A 202 -12.85 -13.32 -5.90
N ASP A 203 -12.53 -12.38 -6.80
CA ASP A 203 -12.98 -12.38 -8.20
C ASP A 203 -11.76 -12.31 -9.13
N LYS A 204 -11.48 -13.42 -9.82
CA LYS A 204 -10.37 -13.54 -10.75
C LYS A 204 -10.42 -12.53 -11.92
N THR A 205 -11.59 -11.99 -12.22
CA THR A 205 -11.79 -11.01 -13.30
C THR A 205 -11.52 -9.57 -12.85
N HIS A 206 -11.47 -9.31 -11.52
CA HIS A 206 -11.27 -8.01 -10.91
C HIS A 206 -10.07 -8.02 -9.95
N SER A 207 -8.96 -8.52 -10.41
CA SER A 207 -7.68 -8.57 -9.69
C SER A 207 -6.71 -7.54 -10.28
N ILE A 208 -5.43 -7.88 -10.34
CA ILE A 208 -4.37 -6.98 -10.86
C ILE A 208 -4.61 -6.62 -12.33
N PRO A 209 -4.65 -5.33 -12.71
CA PRO A 209 -4.81 -4.90 -14.10
C PRO A 209 -3.68 -5.39 -15.01
N GLU A 210 -3.98 -5.68 -16.28
CA GLU A 210 -3.01 -6.26 -17.23
C GLU A 210 -1.74 -5.41 -17.40
N ALA A 211 -1.87 -4.08 -17.43
CA ALA A 211 -0.71 -3.18 -17.52
C ALA A 211 0.23 -3.30 -16.32
N ASP A 212 -0.32 -3.58 -15.12
CA ASP A 212 0.45 -3.78 -13.92
C ASP A 212 1.06 -5.18 -13.87
N ARG A 213 0.31 -6.22 -14.28
CA ARG A 213 0.84 -7.58 -14.46
C ARG A 213 2.07 -7.60 -15.38
N ALA A 214 1.97 -6.94 -16.53
CA ALA A 214 3.09 -6.83 -17.47
C ALA A 214 4.31 -6.13 -16.84
N ALA A 215 4.09 -5.05 -16.11
CA ALA A 215 5.16 -4.32 -15.43
C ALA A 215 5.82 -5.16 -14.31
N TYR A 216 5.04 -5.88 -13.50
CA TYR A 216 5.56 -6.75 -12.45
C TYR A 216 6.35 -7.92 -13.04
N VAL A 217 5.82 -8.60 -14.08
CA VAL A 217 6.56 -9.64 -14.78
C VAL A 217 7.91 -9.12 -15.28
N ALA A 218 7.92 -7.97 -15.96
CA ALA A 218 9.15 -7.38 -16.46
C ALA A 218 10.16 -7.09 -15.32
N ALA A 219 9.68 -6.64 -14.16
CA ALA A 219 10.54 -6.37 -13.00
C ALA A 219 11.17 -7.65 -12.44
N TYR A 220 10.36 -8.71 -12.27
CA TYR A 220 10.83 -9.98 -11.68
C TYR A 220 11.59 -10.88 -12.64
N SER A 221 11.39 -10.75 -13.98
CA SER A 221 12.12 -11.55 -14.99
C SER A 221 13.60 -11.14 -15.12
N ARG A 222 14.01 -10.05 -14.52
CA ARG A 222 15.42 -9.63 -14.54
C ARG A 222 16.30 -10.59 -13.72
N PRO A 223 17.60 -10.73 -14.07
CA PRO A 223 18.49 -11.68 -13.41
C PRO A 223 18.49 -11.57 -11.89
N GLY A 224 18.24 -12.70 -11.21
CA GLY A 224 18.26 -12.82 -9.75
C GLY A 224 17.01 -12.31 -9.01
N ARG A 225 16.10 -11.59 -9.69
CA ARG A 225 14.93 -10.97 -9.02
C ARG A 225 13.94 -12.00 -8.47
N MET A 226 13.66 -13.08 -9.21
CA MET A 226 12.83 -14.18 -8.68
C MET A 226 13.42 -14.77 -7.41
N ARG A 227 14.73 -15.04 -7.40
CA ARG A 227 15.43 -15.57 -6.22
C ARG A 227 15.38 -14.59 -5.05
N ALA A 228 15.57 -13.30 -5.31
CA ALA A 228 15.50 -12.26 -4.28
C ALA A 228 14.08 -12.15 -3.69
N GLY A 229 13.04 -12.22 -4.51
CA GLY A 229 11.65 -12.26 -4.04
C GLY A 229 11.36 -13.49 -3.17
N TRP A 230 11.81 -14.67 -3.60
CA TRP A 230 11.65 -15.91 -2.81
C TRP A 230 12.45 -15.91 -1.50
N ALA A 231 13.53 -15.13 -1.41
CA ALA A 231 14.33 -15.07 -0.18
C ALA A 231 13.52 -14.58 1.01
N TYR A 232 12.50 -13.74 0.81
CA TYR A 232 11.56 -13.33 1.86
C TYR A 232 10.78 -14.53 2.43
N PHE A 233 10.32 -15.44 1.58
CA PHE A 233 9.64 -16.66 2.03
C PHE A 233 10.60 -17.67 2.68
N VAL A 234 11.80 -17.82 2.12
CA VAL A 234 12.86 -18.66 2.73
C VAL A 234 13.21 -18.16 4.13
N SER A 235 13.06 -16.87 4.40
CA SER A 235 13.32 -16.30 5.72
C SER A 235 12.21 -16.55 6.75
N PHE A 236 11.05 -17.08 6.39
CA PHE A 236 9.91 -17.26 7.31
C PHE A 236 10.25 -18.03 8.61
N PRO A 237 11.04 -19.11 8.61
CA PRO A 237 11.43 -19.77 9.86
C PRO A 237 12.24 -18.85 10.79
N GLN A 238 13.08 -17.97 10.25
CA GLN A 238 13.79 -16.97 11.04
C GLN A 238 12.86 -15.81 11.42
N SER A 239 12.07 -15.30 10.49
CA SER A 239 11.08 -14.25 10.74
C SER A 239 10.08 -14.66 11.82
N ALA A 240 9.70 -15.95 11.89
CA ALA A 240 8.84 -16.46 12.95
C ALA A 240 9.49 -16.34 14.34
N LYS A 241 10.79 -16.63 14.46
CA LYS A 241 11.53 -16.43 15.72
C LYS A 241 11.62 -14.95 16.09
N ASP A 242 11.98 -14.11 15.12
CA ASP A 242 12.11 -12.68 15.32
C ASP A 242 10.78 -12.04 15.75
N PHE A 243 9.67 -12.41 15.10
CA PHE A 243 8.35 -11.85 15.42
C PHE A 243 7.78 -12.39 16.73
N ALA A 244 8.05 -13.65 17.06
CA ALA A 244 7.72 -14.18 18.38
C ALA A 244 8.42 -13.39 19.51
N GLU A 245 9.66 -12.93 19.27
CA GLU A 245 10.36 -12.04 20.20
C GLU A 245 9.79 -10.62 20.19
N LEU A 246 9.64 -10.01 19.01
CA LEU A 246 9.10 -8.64 18.87
C LEU A 246 7.68 -8.52 19.43
N SER A 247 6.85 -9.56 19.31
CA SER A 247 5.46 -9.56 19.79
C SER A 247 5.31 -9.63 21.30
N ARG A 248 6.39 -9.91 22.05
CA ARG A 248 6.38 -9.84 23.53
C ARG A 248 6.10 -8.43 24.04
N THR A 249 6.47 -7.42 23.25
CA THR A 249 6.13 -6.01 23.52
C THR A 249 5.06 -5.55 22.55
N LYS A 250 3.86 -5.26 23.07
CA LYS A 250 2.78 -4.78 22.21
C LYS A 250 3.08 -3.40 21.65
N LEU A 251 2.70 -3.22 20.39
CA LEU A 251 2.72 -1.92 19.73
C LEU A 251 1.82 -0.93 20.48
N THR A 252 2.32 0.27 20.70
CA THR A 252 1.63 1.34 21.46
C THR A 252 1.03 2.42 20.54
N MET A 253 1.57 2.58 19.31
CA MET A 253 0.99 3.47 18.32
C MET A 253 -0.36 2.93 17.82
N PRO A 254 -1.24 3.79 17.26
CA PRO A 254 -2.44 3.32 16.58
C PRO A 254 -2.12 2.38 15.43
N VAL A 255 -2.86 1.26 15.34
CA VAL A 255 -2.72 0.25 14.29
C VAL A 255 -4.05 0.10 13.54
N LEU A 256 -4.00 0.09 12.21
CA LEU A 256 -5.09 -0.29 11.34
C LEU A 256 -4.74 -1.62 10.66
N ALA A 257 -5.61 -2.60 10.75
CA ALA A 257 -5.50 -3.84 9.98
C ALA A 257 -6.65 -3.91 8.97
N ILE A 258 -6.33 -4.09 7.69
CA ILE A 258 -7.31 -4.28 6.62
C ILE A 258 -7.05 -5.63 5.97
N GLY A 259 -8.07 -6.42 5.72
CA GLY A 259 -7.91 -7.67 4.99
C GLY A 259 -9.20 -8.17 4.39
N GLY A 260 -9.10 -9.04 3.38
CA GLY A 260 -10.23 -9.65 2.72
C GLY A 260 -10.85 -10.79 3.55
N ASP A 261 -12.19 -10.94 3.47
CA ASP A 261 -12.90 -12.05 4.12
C ASP A 261 -12.68 -13.41 3.41
N LYS A 262 -12.15 -13.37 2.18
CA LYS A 262 -11.76 -14.55 1.38
C LYS A 262 -10.26 -14.82 1.41
N ALA A 263 -9.51 -14.04 2.19
CA ALA A 263 -8.07 -14.16 2.34
C ALA A 263 -7.67 -14.22 3.82
N THR A 264 -6.65 -13.49 4.24
CA THR A 264 -6.07 -13.58 5.59
C THR A 264 -6.59 -12.55 6.59
N GLY A 265 -7.54 -11.69 6.19
CA GLY A 265 -8.10 -10.65 7.05
C GLY A 265 -8.59 -11.12 8.42
N PRO A 266 -9.34 -12.24 8.54
CA PRO A 266 -9.76 -12.77 9.83
C PRO A 266 -8.59 -13.19 10.74
N VAL A 267 -7.54 -13.82 10.18
CA VAL A 267 -6.33 -14.22 10.90
C VAL A 267 -5.56 -13.00 11.37
N LEU A 268 -5.34 -12.04 10.46
CA LEU A 268 -4.68 -10.77 10.78
C LEU A 268 -5.41 -10.05 11.91
N GLY A 269 -6.74 -10.01 11.87
CA GLY A 269 -7.57 -9.41 12.92
C GLY A 269 -7.40 -10.08 14.30
N GLN A 270 -7.20 -11.41 14.35
CA GLN A 270 -6.89 -12.10 15.60
C GLN A 270 -5.48 -11.77 16.10
N GLN A 271 -4.51 -11.74 15.21
CA GLN A 271 -3.12 -11.40 15.56
C GLN A 271 -2.99 -9.98 16.11
N MET A 272 -3.78 -9.02 15.62
CA MET A 272 -3.76 -7.64 16.14
C MET A 272 -4.10 -7.56 17.62
N LYS A 273 -4.96 -8.43 18.15
CA LYS A 273 -5.28 -8.51 19.60
C LYS A 273 -4.07 -8.93 20.44
N ILE A 274 -3.14 -9.66 19.81
CA ILE A 274 -1.93 -10.16 20.46
C ILE A 274 -0.84 -9.08 20.43
N VAL A 275 -0.60 -8.45 19.27
CA VAL A 275 0.60 -7.64 19.02
C VAL A 275 0.39 -6.13 19.22
N ALA A 276 -0.85 -5.63 19.42
CA ALA A 276 -1.12 -4.21 19.55
C ALA A 276 -2.05 -3.89 20.71
N ASN A 277 -1.85 -2.71 21.35
CA ASN A 277 -2.74 -2.19 22.39
C ASN A 277 -3.98 -1.50 21.81
N ASN A 278 -3.83 -0.85 20.64
CA ASN A 278 -4.87 -0.06 20.01
C ASN A 278 -4.92 -0.40 18.51
N ALA A 279 -5.72 -1.40 18.16
CA ALA A 279 -5.90 -1.83 16.77
C ALA A 279 -7.35 -1.68 16.32
N THR A 280 -7.53 -1.05 15.16
CA THR A 280 -8.79 -1.07 14.40
C THR A 280 -8.66 -2.14 13.32
N VAL A 281 -9.66 -3.02 13.22
CA VAL A 281 -9.68 -4.10 12.23
C VAL A 281 -10.82 -3.87 11.25
N VAL A 282 -10.52 -3.90 9.96
CA VAL A 282 -11.48 -3.79 8.85
C VAL A 282 -11.38 -5.05 8.02
N VAL A 283 -12.44 -5.87 8.00
CA VAL A 283 -12.53 -7.04 7.14
C VAL A 283 -13.45 -6.70 5.97
N LEU A 284 -12.89 -6.60 4.78
CA LEU A 284 -13.58 -6.26 3.54
C LEU A 284 -14.35 -7.47 3.04
N LYS A 285 -15.64 -7.27 2.72
CA LYS A 285 -16.54 -8.31 2.23
C LYS A 285 -16.26 -8.66 0.77
N ASN A 286 -16.37 -9.96 0.42
CA ASN A 286 -16.16 -10.46 -0.93
C ASN A 286 -14.80 -10.02 -1.53
N THR A 287 -13.77 -9.99 -0.69
CA THR A 287 -12.45 -9.48 -1.04
C THR A 287 -11.41 -10.56 -0.76
N GLY A 288 -10.52 -10.78 -1.71
CA GLY A 288 -9.36 -11.63 -1.59
C GLY A 288 -8.15 -10.87 -1.04
N HIS A 289 -6.98 -11.27 -1.52
CA HIS A 289 -5.70 -10.74 -1.06
C HIS A 289 -5.38 -9.33 -1.62
N TRP A 290 -5.87 -9.00 -2.81
CA TRP A 290 -5.50 -7.78 -3.53
C TRP A 290 -6.44 -6.63 -3.14
N VAL A 291 -6.42 -6.28 -1.86
CA VAL A 291 -7.39 -5.36 -1.24
C VAL A 291 -7.48 -3.99 -1.91
N LEU A 292 -6.37 -3.48 -2.50
CA LEU A 292 -6.35 -2.19 -3.21
C LEU A 292 -6.95 -2.29 -4.61
N GLU A 293 -6.84 -3.43 -5.25
CA GLU A 293 -7.35 -3.69 -6.59
C GLU A 293 -8.78 -4.19 -6.57
N GLU A 294 -9.14 -5.03 -5.60
CA GLU A 294 -10.48 -5.63 -5.48
C GLU A 294 -11.49 -4.69 -4.82
N GLN A 295 -11.06 -3.89 -3.83
CA GLN A 295 -11.90 -2.90 -3.13
C GLN A 295 -11.14 -1.57 -2.99
N PRO A 296 -10.84 -0.88 -4.11
CA PRO A 296 -10.00 0.30 -4.11
C PRO A 296 -10.58 1.46 -3.29
N LYS A 297 -11.90 1.65 -3.36
CA LYS A 297 -12.56 2.74 -2.65
C LYS A 297 -12.55 2.52 -1.15
N GLU A 298 -13.02 1.38 -0.68
CA GLU A 298 -13.13 1.02 0.73
C GLU A 298 -11.75 1.00 1.40
N THR A 299 -10.75 0.42 0.72
CA THR A 299 -9.38 0.36 1.21
C THR A 299 -8.76 1.76 1.30
N THR A 300 -8.94 2.57 0.25
CA THR A 300 -8.41 3.93 0.22
C THR A 300 -9.07 4.82 1.27
N ASP A 301 -10.40 4.76 1.40
CA ASP A 301 -11.14 5.55 2.39
C ASP A 301 -10.72 5.19 3.83
N ALA A 302 -10.53 3.88 4.11
CA ALA A 302 -10.05 3.42 5.40
C ALA A 302 -8.63 3.95 5.71
N LEU A 303 -7.73 3.89 4.73
CA LEU A 303 -6.38 4.43 4.86
C LEU A 303 -6.36 5.95 5.05
N LEU A 304 -7.09 6.72 4.22
CA LEU A 304 -7.15 8.18 4.30
C LEU A 304 -7.77 8.67 5.62
N LYS A 305 -8.75 7.94 6.16
CA LYS A 305 -9.36 8.24 7.45
C LYS A 305 -8.41 7.96 8.61
N PHE A 306 -7.60 6.91 8.47
CA PHE A 306 -6.69 6.49 9.53
C PHE A 306 -5.41 7.34 9.55
N LEU A 307 -4.81 7.59 8.38
CA LEU A 307 -3.58 8.38 8.26
C LEU A 307 -3.85 9.87 8.53
#